data_5331afb1079cdd0f0d75afafae9397ce
#
_entry.id   5331afb1079cdd0f0d75afafae9397ce
#
_cell.length_a   1.000
_cell.length_b   1.000
_cell.length_c   1.000
_cell.angle_alpha   90.00
_cell.angle_beta   90.00
_cell.angle_gamma   90.00
#
_symmetry.space_group_name_H-M   'P 1'
#
loop_
_entity.id
_entity.type
_entity.pdbx_description
1 polymer ?
#
loop_
_entity_poly.entity_id
_entity_poly.type
_entity_poly.pdbx_seq_one_letter_code
_entity_poly.pdbx_strand_id
1 'polypeptide(L)'
;MRFQERERHQIFVEPEGLETDEIYLNGFSSSLPESVQDAFMRTMPGFENAVQSRPGYAVEYDYVEPTQLYPSLETKRVAGLFNAGQINGTSGYEEAAGQGIIAGINAGLYAKAHKEFCGPLPKIPEGFHGIISSISPSAFSFKPFMTQTEINQFTEESLKISKKLNQIEKNCQVDAGFSNFENIPSWQPVILGRDEAYIGVLIDDLVTLGTKEPYRMFTARAEYRLKLRHDTADQRLTKYAFQAGLKTKEQLEKVQEKYAKLDEIVSLLLKNPKMENPGFEEKIWKEAQIQFKYKYYIEKQDRRVEKMHRMENVRIPNDFDYSKIPSLSSESRLKLEKIRPLTLGQAERISGIRTSDIMLLMVYLK
;
A
#
# COMPACT_ATOMS: atom_id res chain seq x y z
N MET A 1 3.88 -3.38 -28.68
CA MET A 1 4.06 -4.64 -27.95
C MET A 1 5.36 -4.57 -27.15
N ARG A 2 5.32 -4.94 -25.86
CA ARG A 2 6.43 -4.71 -24.91
C ARG A 2 7.71 -5.54 -25.17
N PHE A 3 7.63 -6.61 -25.99
CA PHE A 3 8.73 -7.56 -26.22
C PHE A 3 8.89 -7.92 -27.70
N GLN A 4 8.52 -7.04 -28.60
CA GLN A 4 8.54 -7.28 -30.05
C GLN A 4 9.97 -7.55 -30.60
N GLU A 5 10.99 -7.05 -29.91
CA GLU A 5 12.40 -7.18 -30.29
C GLU A 5 13.04 -8.51 -29.83
N ARG A 6 12.33 -9.33 -29.02
CA ARG A 6 12.87 -10.60 -28.55
C ARG A 6 12.55 -11.72 -29.53
N GLU A 7 13.58 -12.41 -29.98
CA GLU A 7 13.48 -13.58 -30.87
C GLU A 7 12.83 -14.80 -30.19
N ARG A 8 12.84 -14.87 -28.87
CA ARG A 8 12.36 -16.03 -28.08
C ARG A 8 11.67 -15.57 -26.80
N HIS A 9 10.63 -16.33 -26.45
CA HIS A 9 9.96 -16.23 -25.15
C HIS A 9 10.05 -17.58 -24.45
N GLN A 10 10.39 -17.55 -23.17
CA GLN A 10 10.45 -18.75 -22.35
C GLN A 10 9.06 -19.08 -21.82
N ILE A 11 8.66 -20.33 -21.96
CA ILE A 11 7.44 -20.91 -21.41
C ILE A 11 7.85 -22.04 -20.51
N PHE A 12 7.31 -22.10 -19.29
CA PHE A 12 7.50 -23.23 -18.39
C PHE A 12 6.29 -24.16 -18.52
N VAL A 13 6.56 -25.44 -18.68
CA VAL A 13 5.57 -26.50 -18.78
C VAL A 13 5.51 -27.18 -17.43
N GLU A 14 4.46 -26.92 -16.67
CA GLU A 14 4.36 -27.30 -15.26
C GLU A 14 3.17 -28.25 -15.05
N PRO A 15 3.37 -29.51 -14.64
CA PRO A 15 2.26 -30.38 -14.25
C PRO A 15 1.47 -29.79 -13.09
N GLU A 16 0.14 -29.72 -13.18
CA GLU A 16 -0.74 -29.20 -12.13
C GLU A 16 -0.80 -30.14 -10.90
N GLY A 17 -0.39 -31.37 -11.03
CA GLY A 17 -0.35 -32.35 -9.94
C GLY A 17 0.19 -33.71 -10.38
N LEU A 18 0.33 -34.62 -9.42
CA LEU A 18 0.84 -35.97 -9.66
C LEU A 18 -0.20 -36.94 -10.23
N GLU A 19 -1.49 -36.62 -10.10
CA GLU A 19 -2.62 -37.49 -10.47
C GLU A 19 -3.49 -36.86 -11.56
N THR A 20 -2.97 -35.84 -12.28
CA THR A 20 -3.70 -35.15 -13.35
C THR A 20 -2.81 -35.05 -14.59
N ASP A 21 -3.45 -35.12 -15.76
CA ASP A 21 -2.80 -34.87 -17.07
C ASP A 21 -2.82 -33.38 -17.43
N GLU A 22 -3.35 -32.52 -16.55
CA GLU A 22 -3.38 -31.07 -16.77
C GLU A 22 -1.98 -30.48 -16.60
N ILE A 23 -1.63 -29.63 -17.55
CA ILE A 23 -0.34 -28.94 -17.61
C ILE A 23 -0.61 -27.43 -17.65
N TYR A 24 0.03 -26.69 -16.76
CA TYR A 24 0.02 -25.24 -16.77
C TYR A 24 1.17 -24.71 -17.65
N LEU A 25 0.82 -23.81 -18.57
CA LEU A 25 1.78 -23.12 -19.43
C LEU A 25 2.12 -21.75 -18.85
N ASN A 26 3.08 -21.71 -17.93
CA ASN A 26 3.52 -20.47 -17.31
C ASN A 26 4.28 -19.60 -18.30
N GLY A 27 3.87 -18.33 -18.41
CA GLY A 27 4.41 -17.37 -19.39
C GLY A 27 3.65 -17.33 -20.72
N PHE A 28 2.58 -18.14 -20.87
CA PHE A 28 1.77 -18.22 -22.10
C PHE A 28 0.39 -17.54 -21.95
N SER A 29 0.14 -16.88 -20.84
CA SER A 29 -1.13 -16.23 -20.56
C SER A 29 -1.47 -15.18 -21.61
N SER A 30 -2.72 -15.21 -22.10
CA SER A 30 -3.25 -14.29 -23.11
C SER A 30 -4.70 -13.96 -22.80
N SER A 31 -5.14 -12.78 -23.23
CA SER A 31 -6.54 -12.34 -23.20
C SER A 31 -7.21 -12.39 -24.57
N LEU A 32 -6.56 -13.02 -25.55
CA LEU A 32 -7.13 -13.20 -26.87
C LEU A 32 -8.35 -14.14 -26.81
N PRO A 33 -9.24 -14.10 -27.82
CA PRO A 33 -10.35 -15.06 -27.90
C PRO A 33 -9.87 -16.50 -27.83
N GLU A 34 -10.63 -17.39 -27.21
CA GLU A 34 -10.31 -18.80 -26.99
C GLU A 34 -9.86 -19.52 -28.29
N SER A 35 -10.58 -19.30 -29.40
CA SER A 35 -10.25 -19.87 -30.71
C SER A 35 -8.86 -19.46 -31.22
N VAL A 36 -8.43 -18.24 -30.90
CA VAL A 36 -7.09 -17.75 -31.25
C VAL A 36 -6.05 -18.36 -30.34
N GLN A 37 -6.36 -18.52 -29.04
CA GLN A 37 -5.46 -19.16 -28.09
C GLN A 37 -5.22 -20.62 -28.46
N ASP A 38 -6.25 -21.37 -28.82
CA ASP A 38 -6.15 -22.75 -29.27
C ASP A 38 -5.29 -22.85 -30.54
N ALA A 39 -5.52 -21.95 -31.52
CA ALA A 39 -4.76 -21.93 -32.75
C ALA A 39 -3.26 -21.66 -32.52
N PHE A 40 -2.89 -20.64 -31.72
CA PHE A 40 -1.48 -20.33 -31.55
C PHE A 40 -0.77 -21.30 -30.58
N MET A 41 -1.47 -21.90 -29.62
CA MET A 41 -0.92 -22.97 -28.78
C MET A 41 -0.43 -24.13 -29.63
N ARG A 42 -1.20 -24.56 -30.61
CA ARG A 42 -0.87 -25.64 -31.51
C ARG A 42 0.27 -25.34 -32.50
N THR A 43 0.70 -24.09 -32.60
CA THR A 43 1.91 -23.74 -33.38
C THR A 43 3.21 -24.05 -32.64
N MET A 44 3.15 -24.35 -31.34
CA MET A 44 4.33 -24.68 -30.56
C MET A 44 4.74 -26.12 -30.79
N PRO A 45 6.04 -26.41 -31.00
CA PRO A 45 6.52 -27.77 -31.15
C PRO A 45 6.18 -28.65 -29.91
N GLY A 46 5.53 -29.79 -30.16
CA GLY A 46 5.07 -30.71 -29.12
C GLY A 46 3.66 -30.46 -28.59
N PHE A 47 3.00 -29.38 -29.03
CA PHE A 47 1.63 -29.03 -28.62
C PHE A 47 0.62 -29.12 -29.78
N GLU A 48 0.99 -29.70 -30.90
CA GLU A 48 0.18 -29.79 -32.12
C GLU A 48 -1.20 -30.44 -31.86
N ASN A 49 -1.24 -31.38 -30.92
CA ASN A 49 -2.44 -32.16 -30.56
C ASN A 49 -2.95 -31.79 -29.14
N ALA A 50 -2.42 -30.75 -28.50
CA ALA A 50 -2.86 -30.35 -27.19
C ALA A 50 -4.30 -29.86 -27.20
N VAL A 51 -5.04 -30.16 -26.13
CA VAL A 51 -6.42 -29.70 -25.90
C VAL A 51 -6.39 -28.70 -24.78
N GLN A 52 -6.86 -27.51 -25.04
CA GLN A 52 -6.96 -26.47 -24.02
C GLN A 52 -8.10 -26.79 -23.04
N SER A 53 -7.78 -27.07 -21.79
CA SER A 53 -8.77 -27.33 -20.73
C SER A 53 -9.41 -26.03 -20.24
N ARG A 54 -8.64 -24.93 -20.19
CA ARG A 54 -9.09 -23.60 -19.79
C ARG A 54 -8.34 -22.52 -20.56
N PRO A 55 -9.06 -21.57 -21.19
CA PRO A 55 -8.42 -20.44 -21.85
C PRO A 55 -7.81 -19.49 -20.83
N GLY A 56 -6.71 -18.83 -21.21
CA GLY A 56 -6.20 -17.67 -20.52
C GLY A 56 -7.22 -16.53 -20.57
N TYR A 57 -7.20 -15.68 -19.55
CA TYR A 57 -8.14 -14.56 -19.45
C TYR A 57 -7.42 -13.31 -18.94
N ALA A 58 -8.01 -12.16 -19.21
CA ALA A 58 -7.64 -10.91 -18.55
C ALA A 58 -8.67 -10.57 -17.48
N VAL A 59 -8.18 -10.03 -16.37
CA VAL A 59 -9.04 -9.44 -15.36
C VAL A 59 -8.93 -7.93 -15.49
N GLU A 60 -10.07 -7.27 -15.67
CA GLU A 60 -10.19 -5.81 -15.62
C GLU A 60 -10.58 -5.39 -14.21
N TYR A 61 -9.91 -4.37 -13.70
CA TYR A 61 -10.16 -3.83 -12.37
C TYR A 61 -10.58 -2.37 -12.47
N ASP A 62 -11.55 -2.00 -11.65
CA ASP A 62 -11.82 -0.59 -11.41
C ASP A 62 -10.59 0.09 -10.83
N TYR A 63 -10.33 1.30 -11.28
CA TYR A 63 -9.15 2.07 -10.92
C TYR A 63 -9.54 3.45 -10.41
N VAL A 64 -9.00 3.80 -9.26
CA VAL A 64 -9.06 5.14 -8.70
C VAL A 64 -7.64 5.71 -8.65
N GLU A 65 -7.45 6.89 -9.24
CA GLU A 65 -6.16 7.59 -9.21
C GLU A 65 -5.68 7.76 -7.76
N PRO A 66 -4.59 7.11 -7.33
CA PRO A 66 -4.21 7.07 -5.91
C PRO A 66 -3.74 8.41 -5.36
N THR A 67 -3.43 9.40 -6.21
CA THR A 67 -3.17 10.77 -5.77
C THR A 67 -4.40 11.45 -5.14
N GLN A 68 -5.59 10.86 -5.29
CA GLN A 68 -6.82 11.26 -4.60
C GLN A 68 -6.90 10.74 -3.16
N LEU A 69 -5.92 9.99 -2.69
CA LEU A 69 -5.86 9.49 -1.31
C LEU A 69 -4.92 10.34 -0.46
N TYR A 70 -5.22 10.38 0.82
CA TYR A 70 -4.28 10.79 1.84
C TYR A 70 -3.29 9.65 2.15
N PRO A 71 -2.15 9.90 2.81
CA PRO A 71 -1.25 8.84 3.26
C PRO A 71 -1.89 7.83 4.24
N SER A 72 -3.04 8.16 4.82
CA SER A 72 -3.89 7.26 5.60
C SER A 72 -4.66 6.25 4.74
N LEU A 73 -4.63 6.39 3.42
CA LEU A 73 -5.46 5.72 2.42
C LEU A 73 -6.94 6.13 2.46
N GLU A 74 -7.30 7.16 3.20
CA GLU A 74 -8.60 7.81 3.13
C GLU A 74 -8.71 8.62 1.83
N THR A 75 -9.91 8.62 1.22
CA THR A 75 -10.13 9.42 0.02
C THR A 75 -10.27 10.90 0.36
N LYS A 76 -9.68 11.78 -0.47
CA LYS A 76 -9.78 13.24 -0.29
C LYS A 76 -11.18 13.79 -0.56
N ARG A 77 -12.03 13.04 -1.28
CA ARG A 77 -13.37 13.48 -1.69
C ARG A 77 -14.48 13.02 -0.76
N VAL A 78 -14.31 11.86 -0.12
CA VAL A 78 -15.33 11.26 0.74
C VAL A 78 -14.68 10.92 2.06
N ALA A 79 -15.04 11.65 3.12
CA ALA A 79 -14.53 11.40 4.45
C ALA A 79 -14.98 10.02 4.97
N GLY A 80 -14.07 9.30 5.62
CA GLY A 80 -14.33 7.97 6.15
C GLY A 80 -14.31 6.84 5.12
N LEU A 81 -14.06 7.12 3.83
CA LEU A 81 -13.88 6.10 2.79
C LEU A 81 -12.39 5.82 2.60
N PHE A 82 -11.99 4.57 2.79
CA PHE A 82 -10.61 4.11 2.64
C PHE A 82 -10.51 3.11 1.50
N ASN A 83 -9.51 3.28 0.64
CA ASN A 83 -9.26 2.38 -0.49
C ASN A 83 -7.98 1.58 -0.25
N ALA A 84 -7.97 0.30 -0.64
CA ALA A 84 -6.80 -0.56 -0.55
C ALA A 84 -6.76 -1.58 -1.69
N GLY A 85 -5.55 -1.96 -2.10
CA GLY A 85 -5.32 -3.01 -3.08
C GLY A 85 -5.36 -2.52 -4.52
N GLN A 86 -5.87 -3.36 -5.41
CA GLN A 86 -5.81 -3.15 -6.86
C GLN A 86 -6.53 -1.90 -7.35
N ILE A 87 -7.58 -1.48 -6.67
CA ILE A 87 -8.30 -0.24 -6.98
C ILE A 87 -7.37 0.99 -6.97
N ASN A 88 -6.27 0.93 -6.21
CA ASN A 88 -5.24 1.97 -6.14
C ASN A 88 -4.11 1.76 -7.16
N GLY A 89 -4.29 0.87 -8.15
CA GLY A 89 -3.33 0.63 -9.23
C GLY A 89 -2.14 -0.25 -8.86
N THR A 90 -2.25 -1.09 -7.84
CA THR A 90 -1.21 -2.09 -7.49
C THR A 90 -1.56 -3.47 -8.05
N SER A 91 -0.54 -4.27 -8.37
CA SER A 91 -0.75 -5.60 -8.98
C SER A 91 -0.30 -6.79 -8.11
N GLY A 92 0.29 -6.55 -6.93
CA GLY A 92 0.82 -7.61 -6.07
C GLY A 92 -0.07 -7.92 -4.87
N TYR A 93 0.00 -9.16 -4.40
CA TYR A 93 -0.70 -9.60 -3.18
C TYR A 93 -0.16 -8.89 -1.95
N GLU A 94 1.15 -8.73 -1.86
CA GLU A 94 1.84 -8.07 -0.75
C GLU A 94 1.50 -6.59 -0.69
N GLU A 95 1.40 -5.94 -1.85
CA GLU A 95 0.98 -4.54 -1.95
C GLU A 95 -0.46 -4.36 -1.47
N ALA A 96 -1.35 -5.28 -1.86
CA ALA A 96 -2.75 -5.25 -1.43
C ALA A 96 -2.87 -5.49 0.08
N ALA A 97 -2.14 -6.47 0.62
CA ALA A 97 -2.12 -6.77 2.06
C ALA A 97 -1.58 -5.58 2.88
N GLY A 98 -0.46 -4.97 2.44
CA GLY A 98 0.12 -3.80 3.09
C GLY A 98 -0.82 -2.61 3.13
N GLN A 99 -1.49 -2.30 2.02
CA GLN A 99 -2.52 -1.26 1.97
C GLN A 99 -3.71 -1.61 2.85
N GLY A 100 -4.20 -2.86 2.79
CA GLY A 100 -5.35 -3.33 3.57
C GLY A 100 -5.14 -3.19 5.07
N ILE A 101 -3.93 -3.48 5.58
CA ILE A 101 -3.59 -3.29 6.99
C ILE A 101 -3.66 -1.81 7.37
N ILE A 102 -3.04 -0.91 6.61
CA ILE A 102 -3.01 0.52 6.94
C ILE A 102 -4.40 1.14 6.80
N ALA A 103 -5.12 0.83 5.72
CA ALA A 103 -6.50 1.31 5.54
C ALA A 103 -7.42 0.81 6.66
N GLY A 104 -7.32 -0.47 7.04
CA GLY A 104 -8.12 -1.06 8.12
C GLY A 104 -7.83 -0.47 9.50
N ILE A 105 -6.55 -0.25 9.84
CA ILE A 105 -6.16 0.44 11.08
C ILE A 105 -6.75 1.85 11.11
N ASN A 106 -6.57 2.60 10.04
CA ASN A 106 -7.02 3.99 9.97
C ASN A 106 -8.55 4.10 9.94
N ALA A 107 -9.24 3.22 9.23
CA ALA A 107 -10.70 3.16 9.25
C ALA A 107 -11.23 2.83 10.67
N GLY A 108 -10.59 1.90 11.38
CA GLY A 108 -10.93 1.59 12.77
C GLY A 108 -10.72 2.75 13.74
N LEU A 109 -9.60 3.47 13.61
CA LEU A 109 -9.30 4.68 14.39
C LEU A 109 -10.29 5.81 14.06
N TYR A 110 -10.59 6.00 12.78
CA TYR A 110 -11.59 6.96 12.32
C TYR A 110 -12.96 6.66 12.91
N ALA A 111 -13.45 5.43 12.78
CA ALA A 111 -14.74 5.01 13.33
C ALA A 111 -14.79 5.17 14.86
N LYS A 112 -13.69 4.88 15.57
CA LYS A 112 -13.59 5.06 17.02
C LYS A 112 -13.70 6.53 17.43
N ALA A 113 -13.07 7.44 16.68
CA ALA A 113 -13.12 8.88 16.96
C ALA A 113 -14.49 9.48 16.63
N HIS A 114 -15.20 8.95 15.65
CA HIS A 114 -16.48 9.45 15.16
C HIS A 114 -17.69 8.62 15.65
N LYS A 115 -17.55 7.88 16.73
CA LYS A 115 -18.64 7.03 17.29
C LYS A 115 -19.97 7.74 17.50
N GLU A 116 -19.94 9.02 17.86
CA GLU A 116 -21.13 9.84 18.08
C GLU A 116 -21.82 10.26 16.77
N PHE A 117 -21.08 10.27 15.64
CA PHE A 117 -21.60 10.59 14.31
C PHE A 117 -22.02 9.37 13.51
N CYS A 118 -21.48 8.21 13.82
CA CYS A 118 -21.93 6.95 13.25
C CYS A 118 -23.20 6.53 14.00
N GLY A 119 -24.36 6.87 13.47
CA GLY A 119 -25.61 6.23 13.88
C GLY A 119 -25.45 4.70 13.91
N PRO A 120 -26.39 3.94 14.48
CA PRO A 120 -26.29 2.49 14.54
C PRO A 120 -25.95 1.98 13.14
N LEU A 121 -24.82 1.25 13.02
CA LEU A 121 -24.40 0.63 11.76
C LEU A 121 -25.64 -0.01 11.13
N PRO A 122 -25.95 0.23 9.86
CA PRO A 122 -27.03 -0.45 9.20
C PRO A 122 -26.83 -1.93 9.44
N LYS A 123 -27.86 -2.61 10.01
CA LYS A 123 -27.79 -4.06 10.22
C LYS A 123 -27.39 -4.67 8.89
N ILE A 124 -26.24 -5.33 8.89
CA ILE A 124 -25.77 -6.08 7.71
C ILE A 124 -26.93 -7.02 7.36
N PRO A 125 -27.47 -6.97 6.13
CA PRO A 125 -28.58 -7.83 5.76
C PRO A 125 -28.25 -9.28 6.11
N GLU A 126 -29.20 -10.00 6.72
CA GLU A 126 -29.06 -11.43 6.95
C GLU A 126 -28.79 -12.09 5.59
N GLY A 127 -27.63 -12.71 5.44
CA GLY A 127 -27.12 -13.25 4.17
C GLY A 127 -25.74 -12.73 3.79
N PHE A 128 -25.31 -11.56 4.27
CA PHE A 128 -23.96 -11.04 4.04
C PHE A 128 -22.89 -11.72 4.93
N HIS A 129 -23.31 -12.48 5.93
CA HIS A 129 -22.43 -13.28 6.79
C HIS A 129 -21.68 -14.40 6.05
N GLY A 130 -22.10 -14.75 4.84
CA GLY A 130 -21.48 -15.81 4.04
C GLY A 130 -20.10 -15.49 3.50
N ILE A 131 -19.69 -14.21 3.40
CA ILE A 131 -18.39 -13.83 2.82
C ILE A 131 -17.30 -13.69 3.89
N ILE A 132 -17.65 -13.31 5.12
CA ILE A 132 -16.65 -13.07 6.18
C ILE A 132 -16.46 -14.30 7.08
N SER A 133 -17.50 -15.13 7.29
CA SER A 133 -17.42 -16.34 8.12
C SER A 133 -16.83 -17.56 7.40
N SER A 134 -16.65 -17.52 6.08
CA SER A 134 -16.14 -18.64 5.28
C SER A 134 -14.65 -18.53 4.93
N ILE A 135 -13.92 -17.59 5.49
CA ILE A 135 -12.45 -17.57 5.40
C ILE A 135 -11.88 -18.47 6.49
N SER A 136 -12.16 -19.76 6.40
CA SER A 136 -11.34 -20.80 6.99
C SER A 136 -10.17 -21.06 6.04
N PRO A 137 -8.92 -21.18 6.52
CA PRO A 137 -7.74 -21.42 5.68
C PRO A 137 -7.79 -22.71 4.84
N SER A 138 -8.78 -23.55 5.04
CA SER A 138 -8.96 -24.84 4.36
C SER A 138 -9.98 -24.84 3.22
N ALA A 139 -10.61 -23.73 2.88
CA ALA A 139 -11.69 -23.67 1.89
C ALA A 139 -11.39 -22.72 0.71
N PHE A 140 -10.22 -22.86 0.07
CA PHE A 140 -10.08 -22.46 -1.33
C PHE A 140 -10.61 -23.57 -2.22
N SER A 141 -11.91 -23.82 -2.15
CA SER A 141 -12.63 -24.54 -3.18
C SER A 141 -13.19 -23.49 -4.13
N PHE A 142 -12.50 -23.26 -5.23
CA PHE A 142 -13.02 -22.54 -6.37
C PHE A 142 -14.27 -23.25 -6.87
N LYS A 143 -15.47 -22.72 -6.63
CA LYS A 143 -16.63 -23.08 -7.43
C LYS A 143 -16.48 -22.38 -8.79
N PRO A 144 -16.46 -23.12 -9.88
CA PRO A 144 -16.43 -22.51 -11.20
C PRO A 144 -17.77 -21.86 -11.49
N PHE A 145 -17.70 -20.58 -11.87
CA PHE A 145 -18.71 -19.78 -12.56
C PHE A 145 -20.10 -19.68 -11.92
N MET A 146 -20.46 -18.43 -11.59
CA MET A 146 -21.86 -18.04 -11.38
C MET A 146 -22.65 -18.34 -12.67
N THR A 147 -23.79 -18.99 -12.52
CA THR A 147 -24.72 -19.19 -13.64
C THR A 147 -25.27 -17.83 -14.08
N GLN A 148 -25.75 -17.73 -15.33
CA GLN A 148 -26.35 -16.49 -15.85
C GLN A 148 -27.51 -15.99 -14.95
N THR A 149 -28.19 -16.90 -14.25
CA THR A 149 -29.26 -16.58 -13.29
C THR A 149 -28.71 -15.90 -12.04
N GLU A 150 -27.56 -16.36 -11.53
CA GLU A 150 -26.88 -15.75 -10.36
C GLU A 150 -26.31 -14.39 -10.70
N ILE A 151 -25.74 -14.21 -11.92
CA ILE A 151 -25.29 -12.91 -12.42
C ILE A 151 -26.45 -11.92 -12.53
N ASN A 152 -27.59 -12.37 -13.04
CA ASN A 152 -28.80 -11.52 -13.17
C ASN A 152 -29.35 -11.13 -11.79
N GLN A 153 -29.38 -12.06 -10.82
CA GLN A 153 -29.76 -11.76 -9.42
C GLN A 153 -28.80 -10.77 -8.78
N PHE A 154 -27.49 -10.96 -8.93
CA PHE A 154 -26.48 -10.04 -8.41
C PHE A 154 -26.60 -8.65 -9.03
N THR A 155 -26.91 -8.57 -10.33
CA THR A 155 -27.10 -7.30 -11.04
C THR A 155 -28.36 -6.58 -10.57
N GLU A 156 -29.47 -7.32 -10.33
CA GLU A 156 -30.70 -6.73 -9.79
C GLU A 156 -30.53 -6.24 -8.34
N GLU A 157 -29.81 -6.99 -7.51
CA GLU A 157 -29.50 -6.59 -6.12
C GLU A 157 -28.56 -5.38 -6.09
N SER A 158 -27.54 -5.34 -6.97
CA SER A 158 -26.67 -4.19 -7.14
C SER A 158 -27.43 -2.94 -7.58
N LEU A 159 -28.41 -3.09 -8.49
CA LEU A 159 -29.28 -1.99 -8.90
C LEU A 159 -30.22 -1.50 -7.78
N LYS A 160 -30.71 -2.43 -6.94
CA LYS A 160 -31.52 -2.07 -5.76
C LYS A 160 -30.70 -1.34 -4.71
N ILE A 161 -29.45 -1.77 -4.49
CA ILE A 161 -28.52 -1.10 -3.59
C ILE A 161 -28.15 0.29 -4.14
N SER A 162 -27.84 0.41 -5.42
CA SER A 162 -27.57 1.69 -6.09
C SER A 162 -28.76 2.66 -6.00
N LYS A 163 -29.98 2.17 -6.22
CA LYS A 163 -31.21 2.98 -6.04
C LYS A 163 -31.43 3.42 -4.60
N LYS A 164 -31.13 2.56 -3.61
CA LYS A 164 -31.17 2.91 -2.18
C LYS A 164 -30.09 3.92 -1.80
N LEU A 165 -28.87 3.78 -2.32
CA LEU A 165 -27.79 4.75 -2.11
C LEU A 165 -28.14 6.13 -2.71
N ASN A 166 -28.68 6.17 -3.94
CA ASN A 166 -29.17 7.40 -4.57
C ASN A 166 -30.36 8.03 -3.82
N GLN A 167 -31.16 7.24 -3.09
CA GLN A 167 -32.25 7.73 -2.24
C GLN A 167 -31.72 8.25 -0.90
N ILE A 168 -30.64 7.65 -0.39
CA ILE A 168 -29.91 8.13 0.79
C ILE A 168 -29.18 9.45 0.46
N GLU A 169 -28.54 9.56 -0.72
CA GLU A 169 -27.92 10.80 -1.21
C GLU A 169 -28.96 11.94 -1.37
N LYS A 170 -30.18 11.63 -1.84
CA LYS A 170 -31.25 12.63 -1.96
C LYS A 170 -31.84 13.06 -0.63
N ASN A 171 -31.77 12.20 0.39
CA ASN A 171 -32.26 12.50 1.76
C ASN A 171 -31.15 13.09 2.66
N CYS A 172 -29.90 12.87 2.34
CA CYS A 172 -28.77 13.62 2.87
C CYS A 172 -28.53 14.81 1.95
N GLN A 173 -29.29 15.89 2.12
CA GLN A 173 -28.81 17.19 1.77
C GLN A 173 -27.64 17.50 2.71
N VAL A 174 -26.49 16.93 2.41
CA VAL A 174 -25.23 17.44 2.89
C VAL A 174 -25.04 18.74 2.12
N ASP A 175 -25.44 19.84 2.74
CA ASP A 175 -24.99 21.15 2.34
C ASP A 175 -23.48 21.04 2.12
N ALA A 176 -23.04 21.23 0.89
CA ALA A 176 -21.64 21.34 0.53
C ALA A 176 -21.04 22.64 1.07
N GLY A 177 -21.26 22.86 2.34
CA GLY A 177 -20.67 23.92 3.17
C GLY A 177 -19.39 23.37 3.79
N PHE A 178 -18.30 23.40 3.06
CA PHE A 178 -16.92 23.15 3.54
C PHE A 178 -16.44 24.20 4.56
N SER A 179 -17.31 24.74 5.41
CA SER A 179 -16.95 25.86 6.27
C SER A 179 -16.97 25.62 7.78
N ASN A 180 -17.12 24.38 8.27
CA ASN A 180 -17.09 24.14 9.72
C ASN A 180 -16.28 22.89 10.09
N PHE A 181 -14.98 22.91 9.76
CA PHE A 181 -14.02 21.90 10.24
C PHE A 181 -13.53 22.13 11.69
N GLU A 182 -14.09 23.10 12.42
CA GLU A 182 -13.59 23.47 13.76
C GLU A 182 -13.96 22.51 14.89
N ASN A 183 -14.84 21.51 14.65
CA ASN A 183 -15.31 20.61 15.71
C ASN A 183 -15.26 19.11 15.37
N ILE A 184 -14.46 18.68 14.38
CA ILE A 184 -14.23 17.24 14.18
C ILE A 184 -13.26 16.77 15.26
N PRO A 185 -13.59 15.74 16.08
CA PRO A 185 -12.64 15.15 17.00
C PRO A 185 -11.37 14.82 16.22
N SER A 186 -10.23 15.36 16.64
CA SER A 186 -8.96 15.18 15.93
C SER A 186 -8.51 13.71 16.05
N TRP A 187 -8.93 12.87 15.09
CA TRP A 187 -8.36 11.55 14.99
C TRP A 187 -6.95 11.66 14.38
N GLN A 188 -6.04 10.85 14.90
CA GLN A 188 -4.69 10.84 14.37
C GLN A 188 -4.48 9.56 13.57
N PRO A 189 -4.28 9.67 12.24
CA PRO A 189 -4.02 8.50 11.40
C PRO A 189 -2.65 7.91 11.70
N VAL A 190 -2.54 6.60 11.57
CA VAL A 190 -1.26 5.91 11.48
C VAL A 190 -0.72 6.10 10.06
N ILE A 191 0.37 6.82 9.94
CA ILE A 191 1.10 7.06 8.69
C ILE A 191 2.52 6.56 8.90
N LEU A 192 2.96 5.64 8.05
CA LEU A 192 4.31 5.11 8.07
C LEU A 192 5.21 5.90 7.12
N GLY A 193 6.36 6.34 7.61
CA GLY A 193 7.36 7.03 6.82
C GLY A 193 8.10 6.08 5.86
N ARG A 194 8.70 6.67 4.83
CA ARG A 194 9.57 5.96 3.87
C ARG A 194 10.81 5.32 4.51
N ASP A 195 11.24 5.83 5.65
CA ASP A 195 12.35 5.31 6.46
C ASP A 195 11.91 4.30 7.52
N GLU A 196 10.61 4.09 7.70
CA GLU A 196 10.05 3.23 8.74
C GLU A 196 9.56 1.88 8.21
N ALA A 197 9.00 1.85 6.99
CA ALA A 197 8.48 0.62 6.40
C ALA A 197 8.47 0.66 4.86
N TYR A 198 8.59 -0.51 4.21
CA TYR A 198 8.31 -0.66 2.77
C TYR A 198 6.85 -0.28 2.44
N ILE A 199 5.91 -0.55 3.36
CA ILE A 199 4.52 -0.09 3.24
C ILE A 199 4.46 1.45 3.18
N GLY A 200 5.30 2.16 3.95
CA GLY A 200 5.40 3.61 3.90
C GLY A 200 5.90 4.11 2.54
N VAL A 201 6.93 3.46 1.97
CA VAL A 201 7.42 3.77 0.61
C VAL A 201 6.32 3.53 -0.42
N LEU A 202 5.63 2.38 -0.35
CA LEU A 202 4.54 2.02 -1.24
C LEU A 202 3.44 3.09 -1.23
N ILE A 203 2.92 3.43 -0.06
CA ILE A 203 1.80 4.36 0.07
C ILE A 203 2.22 5.76 -0.38
N ASP A 204 3.41 6.21 0.03
CA ASP A 204 3.90 7.53 -0.39
C ASP A 204 4.08 7.62 -1.91
N ASP A 205 4.65 6.60 -2.57
CA ASP A 205 4.73 6.55 -4.02
C ASP A 205 3.34 6.64 -4.68
N LEU A 206 2.37 5.90 -4.18
CA LEU A 206 1.01 5.91 -4.72
C LEU A 206 0.36 7.30 -4.62
N VAL A 207 0.39 7.91 -3.44
CA VAL A 207 -0.35 9.16 -3.19
C VAL A 207 0.37 10.40 -3.75
N THR A 208 1.67 10.33 -4.02
CA THR A 208 2.46 11.46 -4.55
C THR A 208 2.77 11.35 -6.03
N LEU A 209 3.12 10.16 -6.51
CA LEU A 209 3.51 9.95 -7.90
C LEU A 209 2.34 9.47 -8.76
N GLY A 210 1.34 8.82 -8.16
CA GLY A 210 0.29 8.12 -8.88
C GLY A 210 0.83 6.90 -9.63
N THR A 211 -0.01 6.28 -10.45
CA THR A 211 0.37 5.12 -11.25
C THR A 211 -0.03 5.29 -12.69
N LYS A 212 0.91 5.13 -13.62
CA LYS A 212 0.64 5.06 -15.07
C LYS A 212 0.58 3.61 -15.55
N GLU A 213 1.23 2.71 -14.83
CA GLU A 213 1.26 1.27 -15.05
C GLU A 213 1.01 0.60 -13.69
N PRO A 214 0.56 -0.66 -13.63
CA PRO A 214 0.37 -1.37 -12.38
C PRO A 214 1.62 -1.30 -11.50
N TYR A 215 1.46 -0.72 -10.31
CA TYR A 215 2.56 -0.52 -9.39
C TYR A 215 3.00 -1.84 -8.76
N ARG A 216 4.30 -2.07 -8.73
CA ARG A 216 4.94 -3.17 -8.03
C ARG A 216 6.02 -2.62 -7.09
N MET A 217 6.01 -3.09 -5.84
CA MET A 217 7.00 -2.70 -4.85
C MET A 217 8.28 -3.52 -5.00
N PHE A 218 9.30 -2.93 -5.60
CA PHE A 218 10.63 -3.51 -5.64
C PHE A 218 11.51 -2.88 -4.54
N THR A 219 12.41 -3.67 -3.97
CA THR A 219 13.35 -3.19 -2.95
C THR A 219 14.19 -2.01 -3.43
N ALA A 220 14.41 -1.88 -4.75
CA ALA A 220 15.13 -0.75 -5.34
C ALA A 220 14.41 0.59 -5.18
N ARG A 221 13.11 0.61 -4.91
CA ARG A 221 12.34 1.84 -4.67
C ARG A 221 12.59 2.47 -3.30
N ALA A 222 13.13 1.69 -2.35
CA ALA A 222 13.43 2.16 -1.01
C ALA A 222 14.83 2.76 -0.94
N GLU A 223 14.94 3.99 -0.46
CA GLU A 223 16.18 4.74 -0.30
C GLU A 223 16.98 4.28 0.93
N TYR A 224 16.28 3.81 1.98
CA TYR A 224 16.83 3.53 3.30
C TYR A 224 16.87 2.04 3.62
N ARG A 225 17.30 1.19 2.65
CA ARG A 225 17.24 -0.28 2.76
C ARG A 225 17.94 -0.88 3.96
N LEU A 226 19.03 -0.27 4.44
CA LEU A 226 19.72 -0.74 5.64
C LEU A 226 18.92 -0.50 6.93
N LYS A 227 18.00 0.46 6.93
CA LYS A 227 17.06 0.68 8.03
C LYS A 227 15.84 -0.22 7.89
N LEU A 228 15.38 -0.47 6.66
CA LEU A 228 14.14 -1.22 6.37
C LEU A 228 14.34 -2.74 6.37
N ARG A 229 15.26 -3.25 7.16
CA ARG A 229 15.49 -4.69 7.29
C ARG A 229 14.29 -5.35 7.97
N HIS A 230 13.97 -6.58 7.55
CA HIS A 230 12.87 -7.36 8.12
C HIS A 230 13.11 -7.75 9.57
N ASP A 231 14.37 -8.02 9.94
CA ASP A 231 14.79 -8.43 11.28
C ASP A 231 14.72 -7.32 12.34
N THR A 232 14.59 -6.05 11.90
CA THR A 232 14.43 -4.88 12.79
C THR A 232 13.04 -4.21 12.65
N ALA A 233 12.09 -4.88 12.01
CA ALA A 233 10.75 -4.33 11.79
C ALA A 233 10.01 -4.06 13.12
N ASP A 234 10.19 -4.92 14.12
CA ASP A 234 9.61 -4.77 15.45
C ASP A 234 10.05 -3.46 16.14
N GLN A 235 11.31 -3.05 15.99
CA GLN A 235 11.81 -1.77 16.53
C GLN A 235 11.04 -0.57 15.98
N ARG A 236 10.78 -0.56 14.69
CA ARG A 236 10.17 0.59 14.01
C ARG A 236 8.66 0.63 14.15
N LEU A 237 8.00 -0.54 14.12
CA LEU A 237 6.55 -0.63 13.91
C LEU A 237 5.74 -0.94 15.16
N THR A 238 6.34 -1.53 16.24
CA THR A 238 5.60 -1.87 17.46
C THR A 238 4.97 -0.65 18.13
N LYS A 239 5.62 0.52 18.07
CA LYS A 239 5.07 1.78 18.60
C LYS A 239 3.73 2.15 17.94
N TYR A 240 3.63 2.00 16.62
CA TYR A 240 2.40 2.27 15.87
C TYR A 240 1.31 1.26 16.17
N ALA A 241 1.69 -0.03 16.27
CA ALA A 241 0.75 -1.07 16.65
C ALA A 241 0.20 -0.88 18.06
N PHE A 242 1.02 -0.41 19.00
CA PHE A 242 0.60 -0.05 20.36
C PHE A 242 -0.35 1.16 20.34
N GLN A 243 0.00 2.23 19.63
CA GLN A 243 -0.85 3.42 19.49
C GLN A 243 -2.22 3.10 18.86
N ALA A 244 -2.25 2.19 17.90
CA ALA A 244 -3.47 1.71 17.27
C ALA A 244 -4.28 0.73 18.15
N GLY A 245 -3.77 0.31 19.32
CA GLY A 245 -4.41 -0.66 20.20
C GLY A 245 -4.28 -2.13 19.75
N LEU A 246 -3.37 -2.42 18.80
CA LEU A 246 -3.11 -3.77 18.27
C LEU A 246 -2.06 -4.54 19.08
N LYS A 247 -1.32 -3.85 19.91
CA LYS A 247 -0.30 -4.41 20.81
C LYS A 247 -0.52 -3.93 22.22
N THR A 248 -0.17 -4.79 23.21
CA THR A 248 -0.22 -4.43 24.62
C THR A 248 1.03 -3.65 25.03
N LYS A 249 0.94 -2.96 26.19
CA LYS A 249 2.08 -2.26 26.78
C LYS A 249 3.24 -3.22 27.07
N GLU A 250 2.95 -4.41 27.58
CA GLU A 250 3.94 -5.46 27.85
C GLU A 250 4.70 -5.88 26.56
N GLN A 251 3.99 -5.98 25.43
CA GLN A 251 4.63 -6.32 24.15
C GLN A 251 5.54 -5.18 23.64
N LEU A 252 5.17 -3.93 23.88
CA LEU A 252 6.01 -2.78 23.56
C LEU A 252 7.27 -2.77 24.44
N GLU A 253 7.11 -2.97 25.76
CA GLU A 253 8.22 -3.01 26.74
C GLU A 253 9.22 -4.13 26.41
N LYS A 254 8.76 -5.34 26.06
CA LYS A 254 9.63 -6.43 25.61
C LYS A 254 10.50 -6.05 24.39
N VAL A 255 9.94 -5.32 23.44
CA VAL A 255 10.71 -4.83 22.28
C VAL A 255 11.73 -3.78 22.71
N GLN A 256 11.35 -2.84 23.58
CA GLN A 256 12.25 -1.82 24.11
C GLN A 256 13.43 -2.44 24.89
N GLU A 257 13.17 -3.43 25.73
CA GLU A 257 14.20 -4.18 26.46
C GLU A 257 15.16 -4.92 25.52
N LYS A 258 14.64 -5.56 24.46
CA LYS A 258 15.46 -6.21 23.43
C LYS A 258 16.45 -5.22 22.81
N TYR A 259 15.98 -4.04 22.42
CA TYR A 259 16.85 -3.06 21.76
C TYR A 259 17.81 -2.36 22.73
N ALA A 260 17.43 -2.15 23.98
CA ALA A 260 18.35 -1.68 25.02
C ALA A 260 19.54 -2.65 25.20
N LYS A 261 19.28 -3.97 25.22
CA LYS A 261 20.34 -4.99 25.25
C LYS A 261 21.21 -4.97 23.99
N LEU A 262 20.61 -4.78 22.82
CA LEU A 262 21.36 -4.67 21.56
C LEU A 262 22.29 -3.46 21.57
N ASP A 263 21.83 -2.31 22.03
CA ASP A 263 22.63 -1.08 22.12
C ASP A 263 23.78 -1.22 23.14
N GLU A 264 23.54 -1.93 24.26
CA GLU A 264 24.59 -2.30 25.23
C GLU A 264 25.67 -3.13 24.55
N ILE A 265 25.30 -4.20 23.85
CA ILE A 265 26.25 -5.09 23.17
C ILE A 265 27.02 -4.34 22.07
N VAL A 266 26.35 -3.53 21.27
CA VAL A 266 26.99 -2.69 20.23
C VAL A 266 28.01 -1.74 20.86
N SER A 267 27.70 -1.18 22.04
CA SER A 267 28.59 -0.30 22.78
C SER A 267 29.81 -1.04 23.30
N LEU A 268 29.67 -2.30 23.71
CA LEU A 268 30.80 -3.16 24.13
C LEU A 268 31.68 -3.52 22.91
N LEU A 269 31.08 -3.88 21.78
CA LEU A 269 31.79 -4.18 20.52
C LEU A 269 32.54 -2.98 19.97
N LEU A 270 32.08 -1.75 20.21
CA LEU A 270 32.80 -0.53 19.83
C LEU A 270 34.06 -0.34 20.65
N LYS A 271 34.08 -0.76 21.93
CA LYS A 271 35.28 -0.71 22.80
C LYS A 271 36.25 -1.85 22.52
N ASN A 272 35.72 -3.04 22.20
CA ASN A 272 36.50 -4.23 21.86
C ASN A 272 35.90 -5.00 20.68
N PRO A 273 36.30 -4.67 19.45
CA PRO A 273 35.72 -5.28 18.23
C PRO A 273 35.97 -6.79 18.09
N LYS A 274 36.90 -7.35 18.80
CA LYS A 274 37.25 -8.79 18.79
C LYS A 274 36.68 -9.55 19.99
N MET A 275 35.77 -8.95 20.74
CA MET A 275 35.19 -9.57 21.95
C MET A 275 34.37 -10.79 21.54
N GLU A 276 34.57 -11.89 22.25
CA GLU A 276 33.70 -13.06 22.17
C GLU A 276 32.42 -12.83 22.98
N ASN A 277 31.38 -13.62 22.75
CA ASN A 277 30.12 -13.47 23.46
C ASN A 277 30.32 -13.75 24.98
N PRO A 278 30.13 -12.75 25.86
CA PRO A 278 30.35 -12.91 27.27
C PRO A 278 29.19 -13.59 28.03
N GLY A 279 28.21 -14.14 27.32
CA GLY A 279 27.04 -14.82 27.89
C GLY A 279 25.70 -14.26 27.47
N PHE A 280 25.63 -13.37 26.44
CA PHE A 280 24.37 -12.93 25.85
C PHE A 280 23.73 -14.04 25.04
N GLU A 281 22.40 -13.97 24.88
CA GLU A 281 21.65 -14.86 23.97
C GLU A 281 22.23 -14.79 22.56
N GLU A 282 22.52 -15.94 21.97
CA GLU A 282 23.22 -16.05 20.67
C GLU A 282 22.52 -15.28 19.53
N LYS A 283 21.20 -15.25 19.54
CA LYS A 283 20.41 -14.50 18.54
C LYS A 283 20.63 -12.99 18.68
N ILE A 284 20.58 -12.48 19.91
CA ILE A 284 20.79 -11.05 20.18
C ILE A 284 22.24 -10.66 19.89
N TRP A 285 23.19 -11.52 20.25
CA TRP A 285 24.60 -11.31 19.97
C TRP A 285 24.90 -11.19 18.48
N LYS A 286 24.37 -12.11 17.64
CA LYS A 286 24.51 -12.05 16.18
C LYS A 286 23.88 -10.79 15.58
N GLU A 287 22.70 -10.40 16.05
CA GLU A 287 22.03 -9.17 15.60
C GLU A 287 22.87 -7.93 15.94
N ALA A 288 23.44 -7.87 17.14
CA ALA A 288 24.33 -6.78 17.56
C ALA A 288 25.62 -6.72 16.73
N GLN A 289 26.22 -7.88 16.40
CA GLN A 289 27.38 -7.93 15.49
C GLN A 289 27.06 -7.39 14.10
N ILE A 290 25.86 -7.66 13.57
CA ILE A 290 25.40 -7.11 12.30
C ILE A 290 25.24 -5.59 12.41
N GLN A 291 24.60 -5.10 13.47
CA GLN A 291 24.43 -3.66 13.69
C GLN A 291 25.78 -2.97 13.85
N PHE A 292 26.71 -3.53 14.61
CA PHE A 292 28.08 -3.02 14.75
C PHE A 292 28.79 -2.94 13.40
N LYS A 293 28.74 -4.01 12.60
CA LYS A 293 29.38 -4.06 11.27
C LYS A 293 28.88 -2.98 10.32
N TYR A 294 27.59 -2.68 10.36
CA TYR A 294 26.97 -1.71 9.47
C TYR A 294 26.75 -0.33 10.09
N LYS A 295 27.18 -0.09 11.31
CA LYS A 295 26.95 1.14 12.08
C LYS A 295 27.24 2.42 11.29
N TYR A 296 28.43 2.51 10.68
CA TYR A 296 28.81 3.69 9.89
C TYR A 296 27.84 3.98 8.74
N TYR A 297 27.38 2.94 8.07
CA TYR A 297 26.43 3.08 6.94
C TYR A 297 25.04 3.46 7.44
N ILE A 298 24.62 2.91 8.58
CA ILE A 298 23.35 3.25 9.24
C ILE A 298 23.37 4.72 9.66
N GLU A 299 24.39 5.18 10.35
CA GLU A 299 24.55 6.60 10.75
C GLU A 299 24.55 7.56 9.56
N LYS A 300 25.16 7.13 8.43
CA LYS A 300 25.11 7.91 7.19
C LYS A 300 23.68 8.00 6.61
N GLN A 301 22.91 6.91 6.71
CA GLN A 301 21.51 6.94 6.32
C GLN A 301 20.67 7.79 7.28
N ASP A 302 20.91 7.71 8.59
CA ASP A 302 20.19 8.51 9.60
C ASP A 302 20.28 10.00 9.33
N ARG A 303 21.47 10.51 9.00
CA ARG A 303 21.64 11.92 8.60
C ARG A 303 20.79 12.31 7.37
N ARG A 304 20.58 11.39 6.42
CA ARG A 304 19.72 11.63 5.26
C ARG A 304 18.25 11.62 5.67
N VAL A 305 17.87 10.68 6.57
CA VAL A 305 16.52 10.59 7.13
C VAL A 305 16.18 11.86 7.92
N GLU A 306 17.09 12.38 8.75
CA GLU A 306 16.89 13.65 9.45
C GLU A 306 16.62 14.81 8.49
N LYS A 307 17.36 14.87 7.37
CA LYS A 307 17.10 15.87 6.34
C LYS A 307 15.73 15.71 5.72
N MET A 308 15.33 14.48 5.41
CA MET A 308 13.99 14.17 4.89
C MET A 308 12.90 14.60 5.88
N HIS A 309 13.04 14.24 7.17
CA HIS A 309 12.07 14.63 8.20
C HIS A 309 11.92 16.14 8.33
N ARG A 310 13.00 16.91 8.17
CA ARG A 310 12.90 18.38 8.15
C ARG A 310 12.00 18.88 7.04
N MET A 311 12.06 18.26 5.85
CA MET A 311 11.18 18.61 4.74
C MET A 311 9.74 18.13 4.96
N GLU A 312 9.57 16.94 5.55
CA GLU A 312 8.24 16.39 5.90
C GLU A 312 7.55 17.19 7.02
N ASN A 313 8.29 17.82 7.90
CA ASN A 313 7.74 18.67 8.95
C ASN A 313 7.20 20.02 8.45
N VAL A 314 7.59 20.46 7.24
CA VAL A 314 7.03 21.66 6.62
C VAL A 314 5.70 21.31 5.97
N ARG A 315 4.61 21.66 6.66
CA ARG A 315 3.24 21.39 6.20
C ARG A 315 2.82 22.38 5.13
N ILE A 316 2.10 21.88 4.13
CA ILE A 316 1.41 22.70 3.13
C ILE A 316 -0.08 22.65 3.46
N PRO A 317 -0.72 23.79 3.72
CA PRO A 317 -2.18 23.85 3.96
C PRO A 317 -2.96 23.26 2.77
N ASN A 318 -4.04 22.54 3.05
CA ASN A 318 -4.86 21.91 2.01
C ASN A 318 -5.47 22.94 1.03
N ASP A 319 -5.73 24.13 1.50
CA ASP A 319 -6.29 25.26 0.76
C ASP A 319 -5.22 26.21 0.20
N PHE A 320 -3.93 25.83 0.28
CA PHE A 320 -2.84 26.67 -0.19
C PHE A 320 -3.00 27.06 -1.66
N ASP A 321 -2.95 28.36 -1.91
CA ASP A 321 -3.11 28.94 -3.25
C ASP A 321 -1.76 29.08 -3.95
N TYR A 322 -1.44 28.13 -4.82
CA TYR A 322 -0.18 28.09 -5.58
C TYR A 322 -0.08 29.23 -6.61
N SER A 323 -1.19 29.91 -6.96
CA SER A 323 -1.17 31.05 -7.87
C SER A 323 -0.46 32.26 -7.27
N LYS A 324 -0.37 32.34 -5.93
CA LYS A 324 0.34 33.40 -5.19
C LYS A 324 1.85 33.36 -5.35
N ILE A 325 2.40 32.30 -5.97
CA ILE A 325 3.83 32.18 -6.24
C ILE A 325 4.10 32.50 -7.70
N PRO A 326 4.46 33.76 -8.06
CA PRO A 326 4.54 34.17 -9.46
C PRO A 326 5.67 33.47 -10.24
N SER A 327 6.75 33.09 -9.56
CA SER A 327 7.91 32.44 -10.18
C SER A 327 7.83 30.93 -10.23
N LEU A 328 6.70 30.33 -9.79
CA LEU A 328 6.48 28.90 -9.88
C LEU A 328 6.22 28.52 -11.34
N SER A 329 6.88 27.44 -11.83
CA SER A 329 6.66 26.98 -13.19
C SER A 329 5.20 26.56 -13.40
N SER A 330 4.66 26.79 -14.61
CA SER A 330 3.27 26.40 -14.93
C SER A 330 3.04 24.89 -14.75
N GLU A 331 4.03 24.06 -15.09
CA GLU A 331 3.98 22.61 -14.90
C GLU A 331 3.91 22.25 -13.41
N SER A 332 4.81 22.84 -12.60
CA SER A 332 4.82 22.58 -11.15
C SER A 332 3.54 23.05 -10.49
N ARG A 333 3.01 24.20 -10.87
CA ARG A 333 1.72 24.71 -10.35
C ARG A 333 0.59 23.73 -10.61
N LEU A 334 0.41 23.30 -11.86
CA LEU A 334 -0.65 22.35 -12.25
C LEU A 334 -0.54 21.03 -11.48
N LYS A 335 0.69 20.52 -11.31
CA LYS A 335 0.92 19.27 -10.57
C LYS A 335 0.62 19.43 -9.08
N LEU A 336 1.07 20.51 -8.46
CA LEU A 336 0.82 20.79 -7.06
C LEU A 336 -0.67 21.02 -6.78
N GLU A 337 -1.38 21.72 -7.65
CA GLU A 337 -2.84 21.92 -7.57
C GLU A 337 -3.61 20.61 -7.72
N LYS A 338 -3.17 19.72 -8.61
CA LYS A 338 -3.80 18.41 -8.85
C LYS A 338 -3.57 17.46 -7.68
N ILE A 339 -2.33 17.34 -7.21
CA ILE A 339 -1.93 16.32 -6.22
C ILE A 339 -2.22 16.78 -4.81
N ARG A 340 -2.09 18.08 -4.53
CA ARG A 340 -2.28 18.66 -3.19
C ARG A 340 -1.42 17.96 -2.13
N PRO A 341 -0.08 18.00 -2.27
CA PRO A 341 0.80 17.38 -1.27
C PRO A 341 0.65 18.06 0.08
N LEU A 342 0.73 17.27 1.15
CA LEU A 342 0.55 17.74 2.54
C LEU A 342 1.83 18.30 3.15
N THR A 343 2.99 17.96 2.56
CA THR A 343 4.30 18.36 3.05
C THR A 343 5.21 18.81 1.92
N LEU A 344 6.23 19.60 2.28
CA LEU A 344 7.24 20.03 1.32
C LEU A 344 8.05 18.83 0.79
N GLY A 345 8.27 17.79 1.62
CA GLY A 345 8.92 16.56 1.21
C GLY A 345 8.10 15.80 0.17
N GLN A 346 6.78 15.70 0.35
CA GLN A 346 5.90 15.12 -0.67
C GLN A 346 5.94 15.93 -1.98
N ALA A 347 5.91 17.25 -1.89
CA ALA A 347 6.01 18.12 -3.06
C ALA A 347 7.33 17.88 -3.84
N GLU A 348 8.46 17.70 -3.15
CA GLU A 348 9.76 17.43 -3.76
C GLU A 348 9.79 16.11 -4.55
N ARG A 349 9.03 15.10 -4.11
CA ARG A 349 8.97 13.79 -4.77
C ARG A 349 8.07 13.74 -6.00
N ILE A 350 7.22 14.74 -6.23
CA ILE A 350 6.37 14.80 -7.41
C ILE A 350 7.24 14.95 -8.67
N SER A 351 7.10 14.02 -9.61
CA SER A 351 7.86 14.03 -10.85
C SER A 351 7.70 15.35 -11.62
N GLY A 352 8.80 16.01 -11.93
CA GLY A 352 8.84 17.27 -12.66
C GLY A 352 8.77 18.53 -11.79
N ILE A 353 8.67 18.40 -10.46
CA ILE A 353 8.91 19.53 -9.56
C ILE A 353 10.42 19.74 -9.42
N ARG A 354 10.85 20.98 -9.57
CA ARG A 354 12.27 21.35 -9.50
C ARG A 354 12.66 21.75 -8.08
N THR A 355 13.93 21.60 -7.73
CA THR A 355 14.46 22.07 -6.44
C THR A 355 14.25 23.59 -6.24
N SER A 356 14.29 24.38 -7.33
CA SER A 356 13.95 25.81 -7.28
C SER A 356 12.51 26.07 -6.87
N ASP A 357 11.56 25.26 -7.35
CA ASP A 357 10.15 25.39 -7.02
C ASP A 357 9.89 25.04 -5.55
N ILE A 358 10.62 24.05 -5.01
CA ILE A 358 10.58 23.69 -3.59
C ILE A 358 11.13 24.83 -2.71
N MET A 359 12.23 25.49 -3.15
CA MET A 359 12.76 26.66 -2.42
C MET A 359 11.77 27.81 -2.40
N LEU A 360 11.07 28.07 -3.51
CA LEU A 360 10.00 29.07 -3.56
C LEU A 360 8.86 28.73 -2.61
N LEU A 361 8.36 27.48 -2.65
CA LEU A 361 7.33 27.02 -1.70
C LEU A 361 7.76 27.23 -0.25
N MET A 362 9.00 26.90 0.10
CA MET A 362 9.53 27.07 1.45
C MET A 362 9.50 28.53 1.92
N VAL A 363 9.69 29.49 1.02
CA VAL A 363 9.62 30.93 1.32
C VAL A 363 8.19 31.36 1.58
N TYR A 364 7.25 30.87 0.79
CA TYR A 364 5.83 31.27 0.89
C TYR A 364 5.04 30.50 1.96
N LEU A 365 5.60 29.43 2.52
CA LEU A 365 5.03 28.67 3.63
C LEU A 365 5.50 29.17 5.02
N LYS A 366 6.39 30.15 5.07
CA LYS A 366 6.80 30.84 6.30
C LYS A 366 5.80 31.92 6.64
#